data_6ef53fd06ee63663386ec5338218fb0e
#
_entry.id   6ef53fd06ee63663386ec5338218fb0e
#
_cell.length_a   1.000
_cell.length_b   1.000
_cell.length_c   1.000
_cell.angle_alpha   90.00
_cell.angle_beta   90.00
_cell.angle_gamma   90.00
#
_symmetry.space_group_name_H-M   'P 1'
#
loop_
_entity.id
_entity.type
_entity.pdbx_description
1 polymer ?
#
loop_
_entity_poly.entity_id
_entity_poly.type
_entity_poly.pdbx_seq_one_letter_code
_entity_poly.pdbx_strand_id
1 'polypeptide(L)'
;MLSPTNPATPWILAIALVALIVVMVIRASRKDKREYRRFKMLRTTKRRQAMFRRWVLQSFALFGGVSVVLLFLDAQFVPLLLAEVRTVEWIASPITQLILAGVLVVGAIVAVGGIIAARSETEIPSIGDVQALLPRNRAELRWGAALSINAGLVEELLFRLAFPAAIFGITANAIVAIAASIVIFGLLHLYQGVPGIVGSMLLGAVFMAIYLISGSILLAIVIHAFFDLRSLVLIPIVLFKVHLVRQGNGLAPKRPTAAVPAVVKPVDVAEATPTPEAP
;
A
#
# COMPACT_ATOMS: atom_id res chain seq x y z
N MET A 1 -10.26 -19.41 -23.69
CA MET A 1 -9.44 -20.11 -22.70
C MET A 1 -8.43 -20.99 -23.42
N LEU A 2 -7.19 -20.96 -22.98
CA LEU A 2 -6.12 -21.81 -23.52
C LEU A 2 -6.16 -23.18 -22.84
N SER A 3 -6.19 -24.26 -23.64
CA SER A 3 -6.21 -25.62 -23.08
C SER A 3 -4.85 -26.03 -22.50
N PRO A 4 -4.82 -26.63 -21.30
CA PRO A 4 -3.58 -27.19 -20.73
C PRO A 4 -2.94 -28.29 -21.60
N THR A 5 -3.72 -28.95 -22.44
CA THR A 5 -3.25 -30.02 -23.32
C THR A 5 -2.73 -29.53 -24.67
N ASN A 6 -2.92 -28.25 -25.00
CA ASN A 6 -2.43 -27.69 -26.26
C ASN A 6 -0.94 -27.31 -26.11
N PRO A 7 -0.03 -27.87 -26.95
CA PRO A 7 1.40 -27.62 -26.86
C PRO A 7 1.81 -26.15 -27.13
N ALA A 8 0.94 -25.35 -27.74
CA ALA A 8 1.19 -23.93 -27.99
C ALA A 8 0.86 -23.07 -26.76
N THR A 9 0.09 -23.56 -25.78
CA THR A 9 -0.37 -22.81 -24.64
C THR A 9 0.78 -22.19 -23.81
N PRO A 10 1.84 -22.92 -23.41
CA PRO A 10 2.95 -22.36 -22.65
C PRO A 10 3.64 -21.20 -23.38
N TRP A 11 3.81 -21.30 -24.70
CA TRP A 11 4.44 -20.25 -25.50
C TRP A 11 3.59 -19.00 -25.61
N ILE A 12 2.27 -19.15 -25.80
CA ILE A 12 1.33 -18.02 -25.85
C ILE A 12 1.32 -17.29 -24.51
N LEU A 13 1.23 -18.03 -23.39
CA LEU A 13 1.29 -17.46 -22.05
C LEU A 13 2.64 -16.79 -21.78
N ALA A 14 3.76 -17.40 -22.17
CA ALA A 14 5.09 -16.82 -21.98
C ALA A 14 5.24 -15.49 -22.73
N ILE A 15 4.83 -15.42 -23.98
CA ILE A 15 4.90 -14.18 -24.77
C ILE A 15 4.01 -13.11 -24.15
N ALA A 16 2.77 -13.43 -23.79
CA ALA A 16 1.85 -12.49 -23.15
C ALA A 16 2.39 -11.99 -21.82
N LEU A 17 2.91 -12.89 -20.98
CA LEU A 17 3.42 -12.57 -19.65
C LEU A 17 4.70 -11.72 -19.74
N VAL A 18 5.66 -12.07 -20.60
CA VAL A 18 6.89 -11.28 -20.80
C VAL A 18 6.55 -9.87 -21.29
N ALA A 19 5.69 -9.76 -22.32
CA ALA A 19 5.27 -8.46 -22.83
C ALA A 19 4.64 -7.60 -21.70
N LEU A 20 3.79 -8.22 -20.88
CA LEU A 20 3.13 -7.55 -19.77
C LEU A 20 4.13 -7.11 -18.67
N ILE A 21 5.02 -8.00 -18.25
CA ILE A 21 6.05 -7.69 -17.24
C ILE A 21 6.94 -6.54 -17.73
N VAL A 22 7.38 -6.56 -18.98
CA VAL A 22 8.17 -5.48 -19.56
C VAL A 22 7.42 -4.14 -19.48
N VAL A 23 6.15 -4.10 -19.88
CA VAL A 23 5.32 -2.90 -19.81
C VAL A 23 5.19 -2.43 -18.35
N MET A 24 4.92 -3.33 -17.42
CA MET A 24 4.73 -3.00 -15.99
C MET A 24 6.03 -2.48 -15.37
N VAL A 25 7.17 -3.12 -15.62
CA VAL A 25 8.48 -2.69 -15.09
C VAL A 25 8.92 -1.34 -15.68
N ILE A 26 8.74 -1.12 -16.99
CA ILE A 26 9.02 0.18 -17.62
C ILE A 26 8.14 1.26 -16.99
N ARG A 27 6.86 0.96 -16.78
CA ARG A 27 5.92 1.88 -16.14
C ARG A 27 6.34 2.20 -14.70
N ALA A 28 6.59 1.17 -13.87
CA ALA A 28 6.98 1.32 -12.47
C ALA A 28 8.28 2.13 -12.33
N SER A 29 9.31 1.80 -13.13
CA SER A 29 10.62 2.44 -13.06
C SER A 29 10.63 3.89 -13.58
N ARG A 30 9.85 4.20 -14.59
CA ARG A 30 9.88 5.51 -15.25
C ARG A 30 8.69 6.40 -14.87
N LYS A 31 7.46 5.92 -15.08
CA LYS A 31 6.24 6.71 -14.92
C LYS A 31 5.86 6.86 -13.45
N ASP A 32 5.71 5.74 -12.75
CA ASP A 32 5.16 5.75 -11.38
C ASP A 32 6.14 6.42 -10.41
N LYS A 33 7.44 6.16 -10.54
CA LYS A 33 8.49 6.86 -9.79
C LYS A 33 8.50 8.37 -10.06
N ARG A 34 8.28 8.80 -11.30
CA ARG A 34 8.20 10.23 -11.66
C ARG A 34 6.92 10.87 -11.13
N GLU A 35 5.78 10.19 -11.26
CA GLU A 35 4.49 10.67 -10.75
C GLU A 35 4.50 10.77 -9.23
N TYR A 36 5.08 9.79 -8.53
CA TYR A 36 5.22 9.82 -7.09
C TYR A 36 6.11 11.00 -6.62
N ARG A 37 7.26 11.23 -7.26
CA ARG A 37 8.08 12.41 -6.98
C ARG A 37 7.32 13.71 -7.19
N ARG A 38 6.54 13.82 -8.25
CA ARG A 38 5.67 14.98 -8.52
C ARG A 38 4.59 15.14 -7.46
N PHE A 39 3.98 14.04 -7.04
CA PHE A 39 2.95 14.03 -6.00
C PHE A 39 3.45 14.58 -4.66
N LYS A 40 4.69 14.25 -4.26
CA LYS A 40 5.30 14.78 -3.03
C LYS A 40 5.35 16.31 -3.01
N MET A 41 5.46 16.95 -4.15
CA MET A 41 5.55 18.40 -4.29
C MET A 41 4.18 19.10 -4.36
N LEU A 42 3.07 18.35 -4.48
CA LEU A 42 1.73 18.92 -4.55
C LEU A 42 1.30 19.50 -3.20
N ARG A 43 0.99 20.81 -3.19
CA ARG A 43 0.58 21.51 -1.97
C ARG A 43 -0.94 21.62 -1.82
N THR A 44 -1.69 21.68 -2.92
CA THR A 44 -3.14 21.91 -2.89
C THR A 44 -3.93 20.61 -2.88
N THR A 45 -4.97 20.54 -2.06
CA THR A 45 -5.91 19.41 -1.97
C THR A 45 -6.49 19.05 -3.34
N LYS A 46 -6.92 20.04 -4.14
CA LYS A 46 -7.50 19.79 -5.48
C LYS A 46 -6.56 19.02 -6.41
N ARG A 47 -5.27 19.40 -6.46
CA ARG A 47 -4.28 18.71 -7.30
C ARG A 47 -3.95 17.31 -6.79
N ARG A 48 -3.88 17.14 -5.47
CA ARG A 48 -3.66 15.82 -4.86
C ARG A 48 -4.83 14.88 -5.13
N GLN A 49 -6.07 15.33 -4.95
CA GLN A 49 -7.27 14.54 -5.28
C GLN A 49 -7.32 14.14 -6.76
N ALA A 50 -6.96 15.05 -7.67
CA ALA A 50 -6.89 14.74 -9.10
C ALA A 50 -5.86 13.61 -9.38
N MET A 51 -4.72 13.60 -8.67
CA MET A 51 -3.71 12.56 -8.81
C MET A 51 -4.19 11.24 -8.20
N PHE A 52 -4.79 11.23 -7.01
CA PHE A 52 -5.39 10.03 -6.41
C PHE A 52 -6.44 9.41 -7.34
N ARG A 53 -7.39 10.23 -7.83
CA ARG A 53 -8.40 9.76 -8.79
C ARG A 53 -7.77 9.13 -10.02
N ARG A 54 -6.73 9.77 -10.56
CA ARG A 54 -6.01 9.25 -11.72
C ARG A 54 -5.38 7.89 -11.42
N TRP A 55 -4.74 7.73 -10.26
CA TRP A 55 -4.11 6.48 -9.87
C TRP A 55 -5.12 5.36 -9.66
N VAL A 56 -6.24 5.63 -8.97
CA VAL A 56 -7.33 4.65 -8.80
C VAL A 56 -7.84 4.18 -10.16
N LEU A 57 -8.17 5.11 -11.07
CA LEU A 57 -8.69 4.76 -12.40
C LEU A 57 -7.66 4.01 -13.26
N GLN A 58 -6.40 4.44 -13.23
CA GLN A 58 -5.34 3.80 -14.00
C GLN A 58 -4.96 2.43 -13.46
N SER A 59 -4.92 2.26 -12.15
CA SER A 59 -4.66 0.98 -11.49
C SER A 59 -5.82 0.02 -11.78
N PHE A 60 -7.06 0.46 -11.63
CA PHE A 60 -8.24 -0.34 -11.95
C PHE A 60 -8.25 -0.79 -13.42
N ALA A 61 -8.03 0.14 -14.35
CA ALA A 61 -8.04 -0.17 -15.78
C ALA A 61 -6.87 -1.08 -16.17
N LEU A 62 -5.66 -0.83 -15.64
CA LEU A 62 -4.48 -1.62 -15.99
C LEU A 62 -4.50 -2.98 -15.28
N PHE A 63 -4.46 -2.99 -13.95
CA PHE A 63 -4.33 -4.25 -13.20
C PHE A 63 -5.62 -5.07 -13.28
N GLY A 64 -6.78 -4.42 -13.13
CA GLY A 64 -8.07 -5.09 -13.29
C GLY A 64 -8.28 -5.59 -14.71
N GLY A 65 -8.06 -4.75 -15.72
CA GLY A 65 -8.18 -5.15 -17.13
C GLY A 65 -7.22 -6.28 -17.51
N VAL A 66 -5.97 -6.20 -17.08
CA VAL A 66 -4.97 -7.27 -17.29
C VAL A 66 -5.39 -8.56 -16.59
N SER A 67 -5.87 -8.48 -15.34
CA SER A 67 -6.35 -9.65 -14.60
C SER A 67 -7.48 -10.36 -15.35
N VAL A 68 -8.45 -9.60 -15.87
CA VAL A 68 -9.57 -10.15 -16.65
C VAL A 68 -9.07 -10.83 -17.93
N VAL A 69 -8.15 -10.19 -18.67
CA VAL A 69 -7.60 -10.77 -19.91
C VAL A 69 -6.80 -12.04 -19.63
N LEU A 70 -5.91 -12.01 -18.62
CA LEU A 70 -5.13 -13.19 -18.27
C LEU A 70 -6.04 -14.33 -17.78
N LEU A 71 -6.98 -14.06 -16.86
CA LEU A 71 -7.90 -15.08 -16.35
C LEU A 71 -8.80 -15.64 -17.46
N PHE A 72 -9.16 -14.83 -18.46
CA PHE A 72 -9.83 -15.37 -19.65
C PHE A 72 -8.96 -16.38 -20.40
N LEU A 73 -7.65 -16.18 -20.43
CA LEU A 73 -6.71 -17.10 -21.10
C LEU A 73 -6.36 -18.31 -20.22
N ASP A 74 -6.12 -18.11 -18.92
CA ASP A 74 -5.43 -19.05 -18.03
C ASP A 74 -6.25 -19.57 -16.84
N ALA A 75 -7.52 -19.24 -16.71
CA ALA A 75 -8.37 -19.64 -15.56
C ALA A 75 -8.35 -21.17 -15.30
N GLN A 76 -8.12 -21.99 -16.32
CA GLN A 76 -8.03 -23.45 -16.16
C GLN A 76 -6.81 -23.89 -15.36
N PHE A 77 -5.77 -23.05 -15.28
CA PHE A 77 -4.56 -23.35 -14.50
C PHE A 77 -4.71 -23.02 -13.02
N VAL A 78 -5.69 -22.18 -12.63
CA VAL A 78 -5.94 -21.85 -11.21
C VAL A 78 -6.23 -23.10 -10.36
N PRO A 79 -7.22 -23.96 -10.72
CA PRO A 79 -7.50 -25.18 -9.96
C PRO A 79 -6.34 -26.17 -10.01
N LEU A 80 -5.58 -26.25 -11.11
CA LEU A 80 -4.42 -27.13 -11.23
C LEU A 80 -3.30 -26.71 -10.28
N LEU A 81 -2.97 -25.42 -10.26
CA LEU A 81 -2.01 -24.85 -9.30
C LEU A 81 -2.43 -25.12 -7.85
N LEU A 82 -3.69 -24.87 -7.51
CA LEU A 82 -4.21 -25.11 -6.15
C LEU A 82 -4.19 -26.58 -5.79
N ALA A 83 -4.47 -27.49 -6.75
CA ALA A 83 -4.39 -28.92 -6.53
C ALA A 83 -2.97 -29.35 -6.19
N GLU A 84 -1.95 -28.84 -6.92
CA GLU A 84 -0.54 -29.13 -6.62
C GLU A 84 -0.13 -28.60 -5.25
N VAL A 85 -0.50 -27.35 -4.91
CA VAL A 85 -0.20 -26.78 -3.59
C VAL A 85 -0.85 -27.58 -2.46
N ARG A 86 -2.06 -28.09 -2.66
CA ARG A 86 -2.81 -28.87 -1.65
C ARG A 86 -2.28 -30.29 -1.44
N THR A 87 -1.37 -30.77 -2.29
CA THR A 87 -0.63 -32.01 -2.00
C THR A 87 0.26 -31.88 -0.76
N VAL A 88 0.57 -30.66 -0.36
CA VAL A 88 1.28 -30.37 0.88
C VAL A 88 0.26 -30.43 2.03
N GLU A 89 0.18 -31.55 2.70
CA GLU A 89 -0.86 -31.89 3.68
C GLU A 89 -1.12 -30.82 4.76
N TRP A 90 -0.06 -30.18 5.25
CA TRP A 90 -0.23 -29.17 6.30
C TRP A 90 -0.97 -27.91 5.81
N ILE A 91 -0.90 -27.54 4.51
CA ILE A 91 -1.59 -26.38 3.95
C ILE A 91 -3.12 -26.57 4.00
N ALA A 92 -3.59 -27.78 3.69
CA ALA A 92 -5.00 -28.11 3.68
C ALA A 92 -5.55 -28.50 5.07
N SER A 93 -4.66 -28.61 6.08
CA SER A 93 -5.02 -29.05 7.43
C SER A 93 -6.00 -28.10 8.13
N PRO A 94 -7.05 -28.59 8.80
CA PRO A 94 -7.94 -27.76 9.63
C PRO A 94 -7.18 -27.00 10.73
N ILE A 95 -6.10 -27.59 11.26
CA ILE A 95 -5.25 -26.95 12.27
C ILE A 95 -4.57 -25.70 11.68
N THR A 96 -4.03 -25.78 10.47
CA THR A 96 -3.41 -24.64 9.80
C THR A 96 -4.42 -23.53 9.53
N GLN A 97 -5.65 -23.88 9.15
CA GLN A 97 -6.73 -22.90 8.96
C GLN A 97 -7.10 -22.21 10.28
N LEU A 98 -7.17 -22.96 11.38
CA LEU A 98 -7.42 -22.41 12.72
C LEU A 98 -6.29 -21.47 13.17
N ILE A 99 -5.03 -21.88 12.94
CA ILE A 99 -3.85 -21.04 13.21
C ILE A 99 -3.92 -19.76 12.38
N LEU A 100 -4.25 -19.86 11.08
CA LEU A 100 -4.41 -18.67 10.22
C LEU A 100 -5.49 -17.75 10.78
N ALA A 101 -6.65 -18.26 11.15
CA ALA A 101 -7.72 -17.46 11.74
C ALA A 101 -7.24 -16.75 13.03
N GLY A 102 -6.55 -17.46 13.92
CA GLY A 102 -5.96 -16.89 15.13
C GLY A 102 -4.94 -15.78 14.83
N VAL A 103 -4.04 -16.00 13.88
CA VAL A 103 -3.03 -15.01 13.46
C VAL A 103 -3.69 -13.78 12.88
N LEU A 104 -4.74 -13.92 12.07
CA LEU A 104 -5.47 -12.79 11.50
C LEU A 104 -6.18 -11.95 12.58
N VAL A 105 -6.83 -12.61 13.55
CA VAL A 105 -7.48 -11.92 14.67
C VAL A 105 -6.46 -11.18 15.52
N VAL A 106 -5.39 -11.84 15.94
CA VAL A 106 -4.33 -11.20 16.74
C VAL A 106 -3.66 -10.09 15.95
N GLY A 107 -3.36 -10.30 14.66
CA GLY A 107 -2.80 -9.28 13.77
C GLY A 107 -3.70 -8.05 13.66
N ALA A 108 -5.01 -8.22 13.55
CA ALA A 108 -5.97 -7.11 13.53
C ALA A 108 -5.98 -6.34 14.86
N ILE A 109 -5.99 -7.05 16.00
CA ILE A 109 -5.93 -6.44 17.33
C ILE A 109 -4.64 -5.63 17.50
N VAL A 110 -3.49 -6.22 17.16
CA VAL A 110 -2.18 -5.55 17.24
C VAL A 110 -2.12 -4.34 16.30
N ALA A 111 -2.65 -4.47 15.08
CA ALA A 111 -2.68 -3.39 14.10
C ALA A 111 -3.49 -2.18 14.59
N VAL A 112 -4.66 -2.41 15.18
CA VAL A 112 -5.52 -1.35 15.73
C VAL A 112 -4.98 -0.84 17.06
N GLY A 113 -4.58 -1.74 17.96
CA GLY A 113 -4.00 -1.40 19.27
C GLY A 113 -2.73 -0.56 19.14
N GLY A 114 -1.84 -0.91 18.19
CA GLY A 114 -0.63 -0.16 17.90
C GLY A 114 -0.91 1.29 17.45
N ILE A 115 -1.97 1.53 16.67
CA ILE A 115 -2.37 2.89 16.30
C ILE A 115 -2.83 3.68 17.54
N ILE A 116 -3.56 3.01 18.43
CA ILE A 116 -4.06 3.65 19.65
C ILE A 116 -2.89 3.98 20.60
N ALA A 117 -1.94 3.08 20.74
CA ALA A 117 -0.74 3.29 21.56
C ALA A 117 0.17 4.40 21.01
N ALA A 118 0.30 4.51 19.70
CA ALA A 118 1.15 5.50 19.03
C ALA A 118 0.57 6.94 19.03
N ARG A 119 -0.53 7.21 19.72
CA ARG A 119 -1.16 8.55 19.75
C ARG A 119 -0.28 9.66 20.30
N SER A 120 0.70 9.33 21.09
CA SER A 120 1.67 10.28 21.68
C SER A 120 2.92 10.48 20.83
N GLU A 121 3.13 9.66 19.80
CA GLU A 121 4.32 9.74 18.96
C GLU A 121 4.15 10.78 17.86
N THR A 122 5.23 11.49 17.55
CA THR A 122 5.26 12.54 16.50
C THR A 122 5.59 11.98 15.12
N GLU A 123 6.17 10.79 15.06
CA GLU A 123 6.57 10.14 13.81
C GLU A 123 5.75 8.89 13.53
N ILE A 124 5.35 8.71 12.27
CA ILE A 124 4.65 7.51 11.82
C ILE A 124 5.71 6.49 11.38
N PRO A 125 5.81 5.33 12.02
CA PRO A 125 6.64 4.25 11.51
C PRO A 125 6.13 3.85 10.11
N SER A 126 6.95 3.97 9.10
CA SER A 126 6.61 3.58 7.74
C SER A 126 7.74 2.76 7.11
N ILE A 127 7.37 1.70 6.41
CA ILE A 127 8.31 0.91 5.61
C ILE A 127 8.33 1.52 4.22
N GLY A 128 9.49 2.04 3.81
CA GLY A 128 9.65 2.72 2.54
C GLY A 128 9.13 4.17 2.54
N ASP A 129 9.27 4.82 1.39
CA ASP A 129 8.89 6.22 1.19
C ASP A 129 7.40 6.34 0.84
N VAL A 130 6.52 6.19 1.83
CA VAL A 130 5.05 6.20 1.61
C VAL A 130 4.31 7.32 2.32
N GLN A 131 4.99 8.07 3.20
CA GLN A 131 4.35 9.13 4.01
C GLN A 131 3.61 10.18 3.18
N ALA A 132 4.08 10.46 1.95
CA ALA A 132 3.43 11.42 1.07
C ALA A 132 2.04 10.96 0.60
N LEU A 133 1.76 9.65 0.61
CA LEU A 133 0.45 9.09 0.24
C LEU A 133 -0.62 9.34 1.29
N LEU A 134 -0.23 9.64 2.54
CA LEU A 134 -1.19 9.86 3.60
C LEU A 134 -2.13 11.02 3.27
N PRO A 135 -3.45 10.83 3.38
CA PRO A 135 -4.44 11.90 3.27
C PRO A 135 -4.18 13.00 4.30
N ARG A 136 -4.21 14.25 3.87
CA ARG A 136 -3.88 15.44 4.67
C ARG A 136 -5.10 16.14 5.27
N ASN A 137 -6.31 15.79 4.80
CA ASN A 137 -7.57 16.41 5.23
C ASN A 137 -8.76 15.51 4.87
N ARG A 138 -9.95 15.88 5.36
CA ARG A 138 -11.20 15.14 5.14
C ARG A 138 -11.49 14.86 3.66
N ALA A 139 -11.19 15.81 2.80
CA ALA A 139 -11.49 15.68 1.38
C ALA A 139 -10.59 14.66 0.67
N GLU A 140 -9.38 14.39 1.18
CA GLU A 140 -8.47 13.38 0.67
C GLU A 140 -8.74 11.97 1.23
N LEU A 141 -9.36 11.83 2.42
CA LEU A 141 -9.64 10.53 3.05
C LEU A 141 -10.43 9.58 2.15
N ARG A 142 -11.44 10.07 1.43
CA ARG A 142 -12.23 9.25 0.51
C ARG A 142 -11.37 8.64 -0.61
N TRP A 143 -10.33 9.35 -1.03
CA TRP A 143 -9.42 8.88 -2.06
C TRP A 143 -8.40 7.89 -1.51
N GLY A 144 -7.97 8.08 -0.26
CA GLY A 144 -7.20 7.08 0.47
C GLY A 144 -7.98 5.76 0.57
N ALA A 145 -9.26 5.83 0.98
CA ALA A 145 -10.13 4.66 1.03
C ALA A 145 -10.33 4.01 -0.36
N ALA A 146 -10.61 4.81 -1.38
CA ALA A 146 -10.78 4.30 -2.75
C ALA A 146 -9.51 3.62 -3.27
N LEU A 147 -8.31 4.18 -2.97
CA LEU A 147 -7.04 3.59 -3.35
C LEU A 147 -6.82 2.25 -2.64
N SER A 148 -7.08 2.18 -1.34
CA SER A 148 -6.96 0.95 -0.53
C SER A 148 -7.85 -0.17 -1.02
N ILE A 149 -9.13 0.12 -1.26
CA ILE A 149 -10.10 -0.89 -1.74
C ILE A 149 -9.73 -1.34 -3.16
N ASN A 150 -9.37 -0.39 -4.02
CA ASN A 150 -8.97 -0.70 -5.38
C ASN A 150 -7.69 -1.54 -5.42
N ALA A 151 -6.66 -1.20 -4.62
CA ALA A 151 -5.43 -1.98 -4.54
C ALA A 151 -5.72 -3.41 -4.07
N GLY A 152 -6.43 -3.57 -2.95
CA GLY A 152 -6.82 -4.88 -2.44
C GLY A 152 -7.57 -5.72 -3.47
N LEU A 153 -8.44 -5.13 -4.30
CA LEU A 153 -9.16 -5.87 -5.33
C LEU A 153 -8.25 -6.25 -6.51
N VAL A 154 -7.67 -5.25 -7.18
CA VAL A 154 -7.04 -5.51 -8.48
C VAL A 154 -5.65 -6.17 -8.35
N GLU A 155 -4.94 -5.90 -7.26
CA GLU A 155 -3.63 -6.50 -7.02
C GLU A 155 -3.76 -7.96 -6.58
N GLU A 156 -4.77 -8.30 -5.76
CA GLU A 156 -5.00 -9.69 -5.40
C GLU A 156 -5.47 -10.54 -6.59
N LEU A 157 -6.37 -10.02 -7.43
CA LEU A 157 -6.78 -10.72 -8.66
C LEU A 157 -5.59 -10.96 -9.59
N LEU A 158 -4.69 -10.00 -9.70
CA LEU A 158 -3.54 -10.11 -10.59
C LEU A 158 -2.47 -11.06 -10.00
N PHE A 159 -2.06 -10.82 -8.74
CA PHE A 159 -0.87 -11.48 -8.17
C PHE A 159 -1.17 -12.77 -7.39
N ARG A 160 -2.46 -13.11 -7.10
CA ARG A 160 -2.82 -14.38 -6.45
C ARG A 160 -3.55 -15.33 -7.39
N LEU A 161 -4.18 -14.79 -8.45
CA LEU A 161 -4.87 -15.63 -9.44
C LEU A 161 -4.16 -15.62 -10.80
N ALA A 162 -4.19 -14.47 -11.50
CA ALA A 162 -3.82 -14.41 -12.92
C ALA A 162 -2.34 -14.68 -13.16
N PHE A 163 -1.42 -13.99 -12.48
CA PHE A 163 0.01 -14.23 -12.67
C PHE A 163 0.47 -15.63 -12.28
N PRO A 164 0.14 -16.15 -11.07
CA PRO A 164 0.53 -17.51 -10.73
C PRO A 164 -0.04 -18.55 -11.68
N ALA A 165 -1.30 -18.40 -12.14
CA ALA A 165 -1.91 -19.32 -13.09
C ALA A 165 -1.18 -19.30 -14.44
N ALA A 166 -0.84 -18.10 -14.98
CA ALA A 166 -0.08 -17.97 -16.21
C ALA A 166 1.32 -18.59 -16.09
N ILE A 167 2.05 -18.31 -15.00
CA ILE A 167 3.39 -18.86 -14.78
C ILE A 167 3.32 -20.38 -14.60
N PHE A 168 2.32 -20.89 -13.89
CA PHE A 168 2.08 -22.32 -13.73
C PHE A 168 1.78 -22.98 -15.07
N GLY A 169 0.97 -22.34 -15.93
CA GLY A 169 0.70 -22.82 -17.28
C GLY A 169 1.93 -22.88 -18.19
N ILE A 170 2.99 -22.13 -17.87
CA ILE A 170 4.28 -22.16 -18.57
C ILE A 170 5.21 -23.22 -18.00
N THR A 171 5.30 -23.30 -16.68
CA THR A 171 6.36 -24.04 -15.96
C THR A 171 5.91 -25.37 -15.39
N ALA A 172 4.61 -25.58 -15.26
CA ALA A 172 4.00 -26.69 -14.54
C ALA A 172 4.61 -26.87 -13.12
N ASN A 173 4.94 -25.75 -12.44
CA ASN A 173 5.60 -25.78 -11.13
C ASN A 173 5.00 -24.67 -10.24
N ALA A 174 4.30 -25.09 -9.18
CA ALA A 174 3.63 -24.18 -8.27
C ALA A 174 4.60 -23.29 -7.48
N ILE A 175 5.75 -23.81 -7.08
CA ILE A 175 6.75 -23.02 -6.31
C ILE A 175 7.28 -21.88 -7.17
N VAL A 176 7.63 -22.17 -8.42
CA VAL A 176 8.10 -21.14 -9.36
C VAL A 176 7.03 -20.10 -9.62
N ALA A 177 5.78 -20.53 -9.81
CA ALA A 177 4.65 -19.64 -10.06
C ALA A 177 4.40 -18.67 -8.88
N ILE A 178 4.37 -19.20 -7.66
CA ILE A 178 4.16 -18.45 -6.44
C ILE A 178 5.31 -17.48 -6.17
N ALA A 179 6.56 -17.97 -6.20
CA ALA A 179 7.75 -17.18 -5.91
C ALA A 179 7.90 -16.02 -6.94
N ALA A 180 7.76 -16.30 -8.23
CA ALA A 180 7.87 -15.28 -9.27
C ALA A 180 6.78 -14.20 -9.11
N SER A 181 5.54 -14.58 -8.78
CA SER A 181 4.47 -13.61 -8.55
C SER A 181 4.78 -12.68 -7.36
N ILE A 182 5.30 -13.21 -6.25
CA ILE A 182 5.70 -12.43 -5.08
C ILE A 182 6.83 -11.45 -5.43
N VAL A 183 7.84 -11.91 -6.17
CA VAL A 183 8.97 -11.08 -6.59
C VAL A 183 8.51 -9.94 -7.50
N ILE A 184 7.68 -10.24 -8.51
CA ILE A 184 7.16 -9.24 -9.43
C ILE A 184 6.31 -8.21 -8.67
N PHE A 185 5.45 -8.66 -7.75
CA PHE A 185 4.66 -7.77 -6.89
C PHE A 185 5.55 -6.77 -6.12
N GLY A 186 6.61 -7.24 -5.48
CA GLY A 186 7.55 -6.37 -4.78
C GLY A 186 8.28 -5.40 -5.71
N LEU A 187 8.72 -5.86 -6.89
CA LEU A 187 9.43 -5.02 -7.87
C LEU A 187 8.56 -3.86 -8.39
N LEU A 188 7.25 -4.00 -8.45
CA LEU A 188 6.36 -2.91 -8.84
C LEU A 188 6.30 -1.78 -7.80
N HIS A 189 6.75 -2.03 -6.57
CA HIS A 189 6.85 -1.04 -5.50
C HIS A 189 8.21 -0.29 -5.48
N LEU A 190 8.97 -0.37 -6.59
CA LEU A 190 10.28 0.31 -6.77
C LEU A 190 10.23 1.82 -6.44
N TYR A 191 9.07 2.47 -6.61
CA TYR A 191 8.90 3.89 -6.28
C TYR A 191 9.05 4.20 -4.79
N GLN A 192 8.90 3.19 -3.91
CA GLN A 192 9.04 3.30 -2.45
C GLN A 192 10.49 3.07 -1.96
N GLY A 193 11.43 2.77 -2.88
CA GLY A 193 12.81 2.41 -2.54
C GLY A 193 12.98 0.95 -2.11
N VAL A 194 14.21 0.56 -1.79
CA VAL A 194 14.55 -0.83 -1.43
C VAL A 194 13.74 -1.36 -0.24
N PRO A 195 13.58 -0.62 0.88
CA PRO A 195 12.75 -1.10 1.99
C PRO A 195 11.30 -1.33 1.58
N GLY A 196 10.76 -0.51 0.66
CA GLY A 196 9.42 -0.69 0.12
C GLY A 196 9.30 -1.96 -0.73
N ILE A 197 10.30 -2.27 -1.57
CA ILE A 197 10.33 -3.52 -2.35
C ILE A 197 10.29 -4.73 -1.41
N VAL A 198 11.20 -4.79 -0.45
CA VAL A 198 11.29 -5.91 0.50
C VAL A 198 10.01 -6.02 1.34
N GLY A 199 9.51 -4.90 1.87
CA GLY A 199 8.25 -4.87 2.62
C GLY A 199 7.07 -5.35 1.80
N SER A 200 6.96 -4.95 0.53
CA SER A 200 5.91 -5.42 -0.38
C SER A 200 6.05 -6.90 -0.74
N MET A 201 7.28 -7.43 -0.91
CA MET A 201 7.49 -8.87 -1.09
C MET A 201 7.02 -9.66 0.12
N LEU A 202 7.34 -9.22 1.34
CA LEU A 202 6.91 -9.88 2.58
C LEU A 202 5.39 -9.85 2.72
N LEU A 203 4.75 -8.70 2.52
CA LEU A 203 3.29 -8.59 2.52
C LEU A 203 2.67 -9.43 1.40
N GLY A 204 3.31 -9.44 0.22
CA GLY A 204 2.92 -10.28 -0.89
C GLY A 204 2.92 -11.75 -0.55
N ALA A 205 3.94 -12.22 0.17
CA ALA A 205 4.02 -13.60 0.65
C ALA A 205 2.94 -13.90 1.69
N VAL A 206 2.65 -12.97 2.61
CA VAL A 206 1.56 -13.11 3.59
C VAL A 206 0.20 -13.23 2.91
N PHE A 207 -0.14 -12.35 1.97
CA PHE A 207 -1.42 -12.43 1.25
C PHE A 207 -1.52 -13.68 0.38
N MET A 208 -0.39 -14.12 -0.22
CA MET A 208 -0.34 -15.40 -0.92
C MET A 208 -0.63 -16.57 0.02
N ALA A 209 -0.01 -16.62 1.19
CA ALA A 209 -0.27 -17.64 2.19
C ALA A 209 -1.74 -17.64 2.67
N ILE A 210 -2.33 -16.45 2.91
CA ILE A 210 -3.75 -16.32 3.24
C ILE A 210 -4.62 -16.97 2.15
N TYR A 211 -4.34 -16.66 0.87
CA TYR A 211 -5.08 -17.23 -0.25
C TYR A 211 -4.92 -18.75 -0.35
N LEU A 212 -3.69 -19.25 -0.28
CA LEU A 212 -3.41 -20.68 -0.46
C LEU A 212 -3.96 -21.53 0.68
N ILE A 213 -3.86 -21.06 1.94
CA ILE A 213 -4.34 -21.77 3.13
C ILE A 213 -5.88 -21.73 3.20
N SER A 214 -6.49 -20.54 2.99
CA SER A 214 -7.95 -20.39 3.09
C SER A 214 -8.69 -20.88 1.83
N GLY A 215 -8.02 -20.90 0.69
CA GLY A 215 -8.64 -21.13 -0.63
C GLY A 215 -9.54 -19.98 -1.09
N SER A 216 -9.54 -18.84 -0.37
CA SER A 216 -10.45 -17.73 -0.60
C SER A 216 -9.72 -16.48 -1.07
N ILE A 217 -9.86 -16.15 -2.35
CA ILE A 217 -9.35 -14.88 -2.88
C ILE A 217 -10.05 -13.68 -2.23
N LEU A 218 -11.34 -13.82 -1.90
CA LEU A 218 -12.09 -12.76 -1.23
C LEU A 218 -11.50 -12.41 0.14
N LEU A 219 -11.04 -13.42 0.90
CA LEU A 219 -10.39 -13.18 2.18
C LEU A 219 -9.09 -12.40 1.98
N ALA A 220 -8.25 -12.76 1.02
CA ALA A 220 -7.03 -12.03 0.70
C ALA A 220 -7.32 -10.58 0.31
N ILE A 221 -8.33 -10.35 -0.55
CA ILE A 221 -8.79 -9.01 -0.97
C ILE A 221 -9.19 -8.17 0.25
N VAL A 222 -10.02 -8.73 1.14
CA VAL A 222 -10.52 -8.01 2.32
C VAL A 222 -9.38 -7.67 3.28
N ILE A 223 -8.47 -8.60 3.54
CA ILE A 223 -7.33 -8.38 4.45
C ILE A 223 -6.35 -7.36 3.86
N HIS A 224 -6.05 -7.43 2.56
CA HIS A 224 -5.21 -6.43 1.90
C HIS A 224 -5.86 -5.04 1.94
N ALA A 225 -7.11 -4.92 1.53
CA ALA A 225 -7.84 -3.66 1.59
C ALA A 225 -7.89 -3.09 3.02
N PHE A 226 -8.06 -3.95 4.04
CA PHE A 226 -8.04 -3.54 5.45
C PHE A 226 -6.65 -3.02 5.87
N PHE A 227 -5.58 -3.70 5.46
CA PHE A 227 -4.20 -3.28 5.73
C PHE A 227 -3.91 -1.88 5.17
N ASP A 228 -4.34 -1.63 3.95
CA ASP A 228 -4.19 -0.34 3.30
C ASP A 228 -5.11 0.74 3.90
N LEU A 229 -6.36 0.40 4.21
CA LEU A 229 -7.30 1.29 4.92
C LEU A 229 -6.76 1.70 6.28
N ARG A 230 -6.12 0.76 7.02
CA ARG A 230 -5.44 1.09 8.26
C ARG A 230 -4.42 2.21 8.03
N SER A 231 -3.61 2.10 6.99
CA SER A 231 -2.52 3.03 6.69
C SER A 231 -3.02 4.36 6.13
N LEU A 232 -3.93 4.33 5.17
CA LEU A 232 -4.38 5.52 4.45
C LEU A 232 -5.63 6.20 5.04
N VAL A 233 -6.33 5.56 5.98
CA VAL A 233 -7.54 6.13 6.58
C VAL A 233 -7.45 6.18 8.10
N LEU A 234 -7.22 5.04 8.76
CA LEU A 234 -7.26 4.97 10.22
C LEU A 234 -6.12 5.76 10.87
N ILE A 235 -4.89 5.57 10.42
CA ILE A 235 -3.73 6.32 10.93
C ILE A 235 -3.92 7.83 10.80
N PRO A 236 -4.24 8.40 9.62
CA PRO A 236 -4.52 9.82 9.48
C PRO A 236 -5.65 10.34 10.37
N ILE A 237 -6.73 9.56 10.55
CA ILE A 237 -7.84 9.95 11.43
C ILE A 237 -7.43 9.94 12.89
N VAL A 238 -6.82 8.87 13.36
CA VAL A 238 -6.58 8.64 14.79
C VAL A 238 -5.42 9.50 15.30
N LEU A 239 -4.30 9.53 14.58
CA LEU A 239 -3.09 10.25 15.01
C LEU A 239 -3.15 11.74 14.69
N PHE A 240 -3.65 12.12 13.52
CA PHE A 240 -3.59 13.50 13.02
C PHE A 240 -4.93 14.22 12.98
N LYS A 241 -6.04 13.51 13.29
CA LYS A 241 -7.41 14.07 13.27
C LYS A 241 -7.74 14.76 11.93
N VAL A 242 -7.20 14.26 10.82
CA VAL A 242 -7.34 14.89 9.49
C VAL A 242 -8.80 14.99 9.02
N HIS A 243 -9.71 14.19 9.60
CA HIS A 243 -11.16 14.27 9.35
C HIS A 243 -11.77 15.60 9.82
N LEU A 244 -11.12 16.31 10.76
CA LEU A 244 -11.53 17.63 11.23
C LEU A 244 -10.94 18.77 10.39
N VAL A 245 -9.94 18.47 9.55
CA VAL A 245 -9.29 19.44 8.67
C VAL A 245 -10.04 19.48 7.35
N ARG A 246 -10.72 20.60 7.04
CA ARG A 246 -11.48 20.75 5.80
C ARG A 246 -10.58 20.91 4.59
N GLN A 247 -9.54 21.75 4.70
CA GLN A 247 -8.55 22.05 3.65
C GLN A 247 -7.16 22.23 4.27
N GLY A 248 -6.10 22.11 3.43
CA GLY A 248 -4.72 22.26 3.87
C GLY A 248 -4.06 20.95 4.25
N ASN A 249 -3.02 21.02 5.08
CA ASN A 249 -2.18 19.90 5.48
C ASN A 249 -2.31 19.63 6.99
N GLY A 250 -3.22 18.77 7.38
CA GLY A 250 -3.42 18.32 8.76
C GLY A 250 -2.28 17.48 9.32
N LEU A 251 -1.35 17.00 8.48
CA LEU A 251 -0.15 16.25 8.90
C LEU A 251 1.04 17.17 9.20
N ALA A 252 0.93 18.48 8.88
CA ALA A 252 1.99 19.41 9.20
C ALA A 252 2.13 19.55 10.72
N PRO A 253 3.35 19.57 11.29
CA PRO A 253 3.56 19.88 12.68
C PRO A 253 2.83 21.18 13.00
N LYS A 254 2.02 21.19 14.05
CA LYS A 254 1.47 22.44 14.58
C LYS A 254 2.66 23.30 14.97
N ARG A 255 2.87 24.41 14.28
CA ARG A 255 3.86 25.41 14.75
C ARG A 255 3.54 25.67 16.21
N PRO A 256 4.52 25.60 17.13
CA PRO A 256 4.31 26.11 18.48
C PRO A 256 3.74 27.50 18.29
N THR A 257 2.62 27.77 18.92
CA THR A 257 2.10 29.15 19.00
C THR A 257 3.28 29.92 19.57
N ALA A 258 3.90 30.81 18.77
CA ALA A 258 4.96 31.66 19.28
C ALA A 258 4.38 32.27 20.56
N ALA A 259 5.01 31.99 21.69
CA ALA A 259 4.65 32.67 22.91
C ALA A 259 4.68 34.14 22.54
N VAL A 260 3.53 34.82 22.70
CA VAL A 260 3.45 36.26 22.51
C VAL A 260 4.59 36.80 23.40
N PRO A 261 5.58 37.49 22.80
CA PRO A 261 6.66 38.04 23.64
C PRO A 261 5.98 38.84 24.73
N ALA A 262 6.29 38.51 25.98
CA ALA A 262 5.80 39.27 27.09
C ALA A 262 6.14 40.72 26.81
N VAL A 263 5.12 41.58 26.79
CA VAL A 263 5.28 43.02 26.62
C VAL A 263 6.29 43.43 27.69
N VAL A 264 7.52 43.71 27.30
CA VAL A 264 8.53 44.26 28.15
C VAL A 264 7.97 45.61 28.56
N LYS A 265 7.50 45.71 29.82
CA LYS A 265 7.13 47.00 30.39
C LYS A 265 8.33 47.93 30.20
N PRO A 266 8.12 49.19 29.76
CA PRO A 266 9.19 50.16 29.72
C PRO A 266 9.86 50.22 31.09
N VAL A 267 11.17 50.06 31.13
CA VAL A 267 11.96 50.34 32.34
C VAL A 267 11.85 51.84 32.55
N ASP A 268 11.22 52.26 33.64
CA ASP A 268 11.26 53.65 34.09
C ASP A 268 12.73 54.02 34.27
N VAL A 269 13.22 54.87 33.37
CA VAL A 269 14.54 55.49 33.53
C VAL A 269 14.40 56.49 34.66
N ALA A 270 14.85 56.08 35.84
CA ALA A 270 14.97 56.98 36.98
C ALA A 270 15.87 58.16 36.60
N GLU A 271 15.34 59.36 36.78
CA GLU A 271 16.02 60.64 36.62
C GLU A 271 17.37 60.66 37.30
N ALA A 272 18.39 60.85 36.51
CA ALA A 272 19.75 61.08 37.03
C ALA A 272 19.79 62.46 37.70
N THR A 273 19.92 62.47 39.02
CA THR A 273 20.19 63.66 39.81
C THR A 273 21.52 64.29 39.39
N PRO A 274 21.55 65.62 39.14
CA PRO A 274 22.83 66.30 38.83
C PRO A 274 23.71 66.38 40.07
N THR A 275 24.97 66.02 39.91
CA THR A 275 26.04 66.18 40.91
C THR A 275 26.38 67.66 41.05
N PRO A 276 26.53 68.23 42.30
CA PRO A 276 26.96 69.62 42.47
C PRO A 276 28.46 69.73 42.22
N GLU A 277 28.83 70.77 41.44
CA GLU A 277 30.21 71.23 41.34
C GLU A 277 30.72 71.75 42.69
N ALA A 278 31.91 71.32 43.06
CA ALA A 278 32.66 71.83 44.21
C ALA A 278 33.67 72.90 43.77
N PRO A 279 34.04 73.91 44.67
CA PRO A 279 34.69 75.17 44.35
C PRO A 279 36.16 75.11 43.90
#